data_7d1370c84f822da9a04ae803f485d4a2
#
_entry.id   7d1370c84f822da9a04ae803f485d4a2
#
_cell.length_a   1.000
_cell.length_b   1.000
_cell.length_c   1.000
_cell.angle_alpha   90.00
_cell.angle_beta   90.00
_cell.angle_gamma   90.00
#
_symmetry.space_group_name_H-M   'P 1'
#
loop_
_entity.id
_entity.type
_entity.pdbx_description
1 polymer ?
#
loop_
_entity_poly.entity_id
_entity_poly.type
_entity_poly.pdbx_seq_one_letter_code
_entity_poly.pdbx_strand_id
1 'polypeptide(L)' 'MPIANKKISESELEAALQSVAQLVNSYGDKYWPIFERLENELVDMRSRSQRLTNALGQSFR' A
#
# COMPACT_ATOMS: atom_id res chain seq x y z
N MET A 1 -15.33 -16.14 9.29
CA MET A 1 -14.91 -15.80 8.91
C MET A 1 -14.08 -15.23 8.77
N PRO A 2 -13.51 -15.14 8.78
CA PRO A 2 -12.68 -14.59 8.72
C PRO A 2 -12.16 -13.96 7.79
N ILE A 3 -12.49 -13.54 7.29
CA ILE A 3 -12.24 -12.79 6.40
C ILE A 3 -11.37 -11.77 6.70
N ALA A 4 -11.40 -11.32 7.74
CA ALA A 4 -10.61 -10.30 8.12
C ALA A 4 -9.20 -10.51 7.87
N ASN A 5 -8.84 -11.65 7.72
CA ASN A 5 -7.55 -11.88 7.48
C ASN A 5 -7.05 -11.73 6.17
N LYS A 6 -7.87 -11.30 5.26
CA LYS A 6 -7.41 -11.18 4.01
C LYS A 6 -6.39 -10.13 3.94
N LYS A 7 -5.21 -10.38 3.60
CA LYS A 7 -4.24 -9.40 3.45
C LYS A 7 -4.17 -8.93 2.06
N ILE A 8 -4.09 -7.66 1.85
CA ILE A 8 -3.95 -7.10 0.52
C ILE A 8 -2.49 -7.11 0.14
N SER A 9 -2.15 -7.67 -0.96
CA SER A 9 -0.76 -7.71 -1.37
C SER A 9 -0.33 -6.38 -1.91
N GLU A 10 0.95 -6.16 -1.99
CA GLU A 10 1.50 -4.93 -2.51
C GLU A 10 1.03 -4.73 -3.94
N SER A 11 1.01 -5.77 -4.73
CA SER A 11 0.58 -5.67 -6.08
C SER A 11 -0.88 -5.27 -6.20
N GLU A 12 -1.72 -5.77 -5.33
CA GLU A 12 -3.11 -5.38 -5.31
C GLU A 12 -3.27 -3.93 -4.92
N LEU A 13 -2.49 -3.48 -3.98
CA LEU A 13 -2.53 -2.12 -3.52
C LEU A 13 -2.06 -1.19 -4.63
N GLU A 14 -1.06 -1.57 -5.35
CA GLU A 14 -0.58 -0.78 -6.48
C GLU A 14 -1.64 -0.67 -7.55
N ALA A 15 -2.34 -1.75 -7.84
CA ALA A 15 -3.39 -1.72 -8.82
C ALA A 15 -4.53 -0.81 -8.37
N ALA A 16 -4.87 -0.86 -7.11
CA ALA A 16 -5.89 0.01 -6.57
C ALA A 16 -5.47 1.46 -6.66
N LEU A 17 -4.22 1.72 -6.37
CA LEU A 17 -3.68 3.06 -6.43
C LEU A 17 -3.77 3.61 -7.84
N GLN A 18 -3.45 2.80 -8.81
CA GLN A 18 -3.54 3.21 -10.19
C GLN A 18 -4.96 3.52 -10.58
N SER A 19 -5.90 2.73 -10.16
CA SER A 19 -7.31 2.95 -10.45
C SER A 19 -7.79 4.27 -9.86
N VAL A 20 -7.42 4.52 -8.62
CA VAL A 20 -7.81 5.75 -7.96
C VAL A 20 -7.11 6.94 -8.61
N ALA A 21 -5.88 6.76 -9.02
CA ALA A 21 -5.16 7.83 -9.70
C ALA A 21 -5.89 8.27 -10.96
N GLN A 22 -6.46 7.33 -11.66
CA GLN A 22 -7.23 7.66 -12.84
C GLN A 22 -8.50 8.42 -12.47
N LEU A 23 -9.11 8.08 -11.37
CA LEU A 23 -10.27 8.78 -10.91
C LEU A 23 -9.93 10.22 -10.52
N VAL A 24 -8.83 10.40 -9.88
CA VAL A 24 -8.37 11.74 -9.51
C VAL A 24 -8.12 12.54 -10.77
N ASN A 25 -7.51 11.94 -11.74
CA ASN A 25 -7.20 12.63 -12.98
C ASN A 25 -8.46 13.03 -13.71
N SER A 26 -9.51 12.22 -13.65
CA SER A 26 -10.73 12.50 -14.35
C SER A 26 -11.69 13.38 -13.58
N TYR A 27 -11.76 13.22 -12.29
CA TYR A 27 -12.74 13.89 -11.47
C TYR A 27 -12.17 14.90 -10.49
N GLY A 28 -10.88 14.96 -10.37
CA GLY A 28 -10.24 15.97 -9.54
C GLY A 28 -10.13 15.58 -8.10
N ASP A 29 -10.02 16.56 -7.26
CA ASP A 29 -9.69 16.39 -5.87
C ASP A 29 -10.70 15.60 -5.07
N LYS A 30 -11.85 15.37 -5.61
CA LYS A 30 -12.84 14.63 -4.92
C LYS A 30 -12.32 13.28 -4.42
N TYR A 31 -11.47 12.66 -5.18
CA TYR A 31 -10.93 11.36 -4.84
C TYR A 31 -9.52 11.41 -4.26
N TRP A 32 -9.01 12.60 -4.07
CA TRP A 32 -7.66 12.75 -3.55
C TRP A 32 -7.47 12.12 -2.19
N PRO A 33 -8.40 12.24 -1.25
CA PRO A 33 -8.19 11.62 0.05
C PRO A 33 -8.03 10.10 -0.02
N ILE A 34 -8.73 9.47 -0.94
CA ILE A 34 -8.60 8.03 -1.09
C ILE A 34 -7.23 7.68 -1.67
N PHE A 35 -6.80 8.46 -2.63
CA PHE A 35 -5.50 8.26 -3.24
C PHE A 35 -4.40 8.38 -2.20
N GLU A 36 -4.46 9.40 -1.41
CA GLU A 36 -3.48 9.63 -0.37
C GLU A 36 -3.45 8.50 0.63
N ARG A 37 -4.60 8.00 1.01
CA ARG A 37 -4.66 6.93 1.95
C ARG A 37 -4.04 5.66 1.40
N LEU A 38 -4.31 5.32 0.15
CA LEU A 38 -3.74 4.16 -0.47
C LEU A 38 -2.23 4.29 -0.63
N GLU A 39 -1.81 5.48 -0.96
CA GLU A 39 -0.39 5.76 -1.10
C GLU A 39 0.33 5.55 0.21
N ASN A 40 -0.25 6.03 1.28
CA ASN A 40 0.34 5.88 2.60
C ASN A 40 0.40 4.41 3.00
N GLU A 41 -0.61 3.66 2.67
CA GLU A 41 -0.61 2.26 2.99
C GLU A 41 0.44 1.50 2.21
N LEU A 42 0.65 1.88 0.98
CA LEU A 42 1.67 1.24 0.17
C LEU A 42 3.06 1.53 0.71
N VAL A 43 3.29 2.77 1.07
CA VAL A 43 4.57 3.15 1.64
C VAL A 43 4.80 2.40 2.94
N ASP A 44 3.77 2.28 3.75
CA ASP A 44 3.89 1.57 5.01
C ASP A 44 4.20 0.10 4.78
N MET A 45 3.57 -0.52 3.84
CA MET A 45 3.84 -1.88 3.51
C MET A 45 5.25 -2.10 3.07
N ARG A 46 5.73 -1.25 2.21
CA ARG A 46 7.09 -1.34 1.71
C ARG A 46 8.09 -1.10 2.81
N SER A 47 7.80 -0.16 3.66
CA SER A 47 8.66 0.15 4.77
C SER A 47 8.76 -1.02 5.72
N ARG A 48 7.66 -1.66 6.02
CA ARG A 48 7.66 -2.79 6.90
C ARG A 48 8.45 -3.94 6.33
N SER A 49 8.26 -4.21 5.07
CA SER A 49 8.96 -5.26 4.39
C SER A 49 10.44 -5.03 4.43
N GLN A 50 10.85 -3.81 4.19
CA GLN A 50 12.24 -3.46 4.19
C GLN A 50 12.85 -3.55 5.57
N ARG A 51 12.13 -3.10 6.57
CA ARG A 51 12.62 -3.18 7.91
C ARG A 51 12.79 -4.63 8.35
N LEU A 52 11.86 -5.48 7.98
CA LEU A 52 11.93 -6.86 8.32
C LEU A 52 13.12 -7.52 7.66
N THR A 53 13.31 -7.24 6.40
CA THR A 53 14.43 -7.79 5.66
C THR A 53 15.75 -7.35 6.27
N ASN A 54 15.83 -6.10 6.62
CA ASN A 54 17.03 -5.57 7.23
C ASN A 54 17.30 -6.23 8.56
N ALA A 55 16.28 -6.40 9.34
CA ALA A 55 16.44 -7.02 10.65
C ALA A 55 16.86 -8.47 10.53
N LEU A 56 16.26 -9.19 9.60
CA LEU A 56 16.63 -10.55 9.42
C LEU A 56 18.03 -10.70 8.89
N GLY A 57 18.41 -9.83 8.01
CA GLY A 57 19.72 -9.87 7.45
C GLY A 57 20.79 -9.52 8.41
N GLN A 58 20.47 -8.63 9.36
CA GLN A 58 21.45 -8.23 10.26
C GLN A 58 21.51 -9.01 11.48
N SER A 59 20.48 -9.72 11.81
CA SER A 59 20.43 -10.33 13.06
C SER A 59 21.39 -11.46 13.19
N PHE A 60 21.98 -11.88 12.16
CA PHE A 60 22.81 -12.90 12.26
C PHE A 60 24.19 -12.54 12.20
N ARG A 61 24.64 -11.70 12.80
CA ARG A 61 25.91 -11.36 12.72
C ARG A 61 26.63 -11.77 13.64
#